data_a1c544738a0e5d0fddadcc6e3d20c5b3
#
_entry.id   a1c544738a0e5d0fddadcc6e3d20c5b3
#
_cell.length_a   1.000
_cell.length_b   1.000
_cell.length_c   1.000
_cell.angle_alpha   90.00
_cell.angle_beta   90.00
_cell.angle_gamma   90.00
#
_symmetry.space_group_name_H-M   'P 1'
#
loop_
_entity.id
_entity.type
_entity.pdbx_description
1 polymer ?
#
loop_
_entity_poly.entity_id
_entity_poly.type
_entity_poly.pdbx_seq_one_letter_code
_entity_poly.pdbx_strand_id
1 'polypeptide(L)'
;MTAILWLRRDLRRADHPALAAAHAAGPVLPLFVLDPAIFDSAGDVRRAWLAHTLRALDDSYDGKLCLRFGNPVDVVAAVAAEVGAGSVHVSTETEPHGAARDASVRAALQKSGIDWVETGSPYAVTPGRVRNQQGAPYRVFTPFSRAWREH
;
A
#
# COMPACT_ATOMS: atom_id res chain seq x y z
N MET A 1 -20.65 -1.95 4.02
CA MET A 1 -20.00 -0.63 3.89
C MET A 1 -18.91 -0.73 2.84
N THR A 2 -18.53 0.38 2.22
CA THR A 2 -17.42 0.40 1.25
C THR A 2 -16.10 0.14 1.96
N ALA A 3 -15.23 -0.67 1.36
CA ALA A 3 -13.83 -0.81 1.76
C ALA A 3 -12.95 0.01 0.83
N ILE A 4 -11.95 0.71 1.36
CA ILE A 4 -10.93 1.37 0.55
C ILE A 4 -9.72 0.46 0.45
N LEU A 5 -9.21 0.22 -0.76
CA LEU A 5 -7.88 -0.33 -0.97
C LEU A 5 -6.93 0.84 -1.25
N TRP A 6 -6.12 1.24 -0.28
CA TRP A 6 -5.12 2.28 -0.48
C TRP A 6 -3.82 1.68 -1.02
N LEU A 7 -3.62 1.83 -2.32
CA LEU A 7 -2.46 1.38 -3.08
C LEU A 7 -1.28 2.35 -2.90
N ARG A 8 -0.07 1.83 -2.77
CA ARG A 8 1.18 2.62 -2.61
C ARG A 8 2.30 2.10 -3.49
N ARG A 9 2.96 1.00 -3.08
CA ARG A 9 4.10 0.37 -3.79
C ARG A 9 3.70 -0.90 -4.54
N ASP A 10 2.50 -1.35 -4.35
CA ASP A 10 1.92 -2.62 -4.81
C ASP A 10 0.86 -2.41 -5.90
N LEU A 11 1.20 -1.63 -6.92
CA LEU A 11 0.32 -1.20 -8.01
C LEU A 11 -0.05 -2.37 -8.96
N ARG A 12 -0.81 -3.34 -8.45
CA ARG A 12 -1.27 -4.53 -9.18
C ARG A 12 -2.63 -5.02 -8.68
N ARG A 13 -3.35 -5.74 -9.53
CA ARG A 13 -4.60 -6.45 -9.15
C ARG A 13 -4.34 -7.92 -8.80
N ALA A 14 -3.49 -8.59 -9.58
CA ALA A 14 -3.20 -10.00 -9.37
C ALA A 14 -2.30 -10.20 -8.14
N ASP A 15 -2.52 -11.30 -7.42
CA ASP A 15 -1.73 -11.69 -6.25
C ASP A 15 -1.59 -10.55 -5.23
N HIS A 16 -2.73 -9.97 -4.82
CA HIS A 16 -2.78 -8.82 -3.92
C HIS A 16 -3.59 -9.15 -2.66
N PRO A 17 -2.94 -9.59 -1.57
CA PRO A 17 -3.65 -10.02 -0.35
C PRO A 17 -4.56 -8.94 0.25
N ALA A 18 -4.12 -7.67 0.27
CA ALA A 18 -4.95 -6.58 0.79
C ALA A 18 -6.18 -6.32 -0.08
N LEU A 19 -6.11 -6.51 -1.41
CA LEU A 19 -7.27 -6.44 -2.30
C LEU A 19 -8.26 -7.58 -1.99
N ALA A 20 -7.77 -8.80 -1.80
CA ALA A 20 -8.62 -9.93 -1.44
C ALA A 20 -9.34 -9.70 -0.10
N ALA A 21 -8.62 -9.17 0.91
CA ALA A 21 -9.19 -8.82 2.20
C ALA A 21 -10.24 -7.68 2.08
N ALA A 22 -9.97 -6.67 1.24
CA ALA A 22 -10.94 -5.59 0.99
C ALA A 22 -12.21 -6.11 0.32
N HIS A 23 -12.09 -6.99 -0.67
CA HIS A 23 -13.25 -7.63 -1.32
C HIS A 23 -14.09 -8.49 -0.37
N ALA A 24 -13.46 -9.15 0.59
CA ALA A 24 -14.18 -9.91 1.62
C ALA A 24 -14.98 -8.99 2.57
N ALA A 25 -14.56 -7.74 2.74
CA ALA A 25 -15.25 -6.75 3.57
C ALA A 25 -16.41 -6.04 2.84
N GLY A 26 -16.41 -6.00 1.49
CA GLY A 26 -17.50 -5.39 0.72
C GLY A 26 -17.05 -4.79 -0.64
N PRO A 27 -17.84 -3.88 -1.21
CA PRO A 27 -17.44 -3.13 -2.40
C PRO A 27 -16.15 -2.37 -2.17
N VAL A 28 -15.20 -2.43 -3.14
CA VAL A 28 -13.86 -1.85 -2.99
C VAL A 28 -13.69 -0.60 -3.84
N LEU A 29 -13.23 0.48 -3.21
CA LEU A 29 -12.70 1.66 -3.88
C LEU A 29 -11.17 1.57 -3.93
N PRO A 30 -10.54 1.36 -5.10
CA PRO A 30 -9.09 1.47 -5.23
C PRO A 30 -8.69 2.95 -5.18
N LEU A 31 -7.83 3.29 -4.24
CA LEU A 31 -7.34 4.65 -4.00
C LEU A 31 -5.82 4.72 -4.18
N PHE A 32 -5.34 5.70 -4.92
CA PHE A 32 -3.94 6.11 -4.91
C PHE A 32 -3.83 7.60 -4.55
N VAL A 33 -2.94 7.92 -3.62
CA VAL A 33 -2.67 9.30 -3.19
C VAL A 33 -1.30 9.72 -3.70
N LEU A 34 -1.27 10.76 -4.53
CA LEU A 34 -0.05 11.46 -4.93
C LEU A 34 0.38 12.37 -3.78
N ASP A 35 1.31 11.88 -2.98
CA ASP A 35 1.88 12.61 -1.85
C ASP A 35 2.91 13.64 -2.35
N PRO A 36 2.68 14.96 -2.19
CA PRO A 36 3.62 15.99 -2.62
C PRO A 36 5.00 15.86 -1.97
N ALA A 37 5.10 15.37 -0.74
CA ALA A 37 6.39 15.18 -0.07
C ALA A 37 7.31 14.19 -0.82
N ILE A 38 6.72 13.24 -1.55
CA ILE A 38 7.47 12.27 -2.38
C ILE A 38 7.49 12.73 -3.84
N PHE A 39 6.34 13.18 -4.37
CA PHE A 39 6.18 13.49 -5.78
C PHE A 39 7.01 14.71 -6.19
N ASP A 40 7.07 15.76 -5.38
CA ASP A 40 7.79 17.00 -5.71
C ASP A 40 9.31 16.81 -5.75
N SER A 41 9.83 15.87 -4.97
CA SER A 41 11.25 15.49 -4.99
C SER A 41 11.62 14.47 -6.09
N ALA A 42 10.62 13.88 -6.77
CA ALA A 42 10.85 12.90 -7.81
C ALA A 42 11.30 13.57 -9.11
N GLY A 43 12.35 13.04 -9.75
CA GLY A 43 12.76 13.48 -11.08
C GLY A 43 11.76 13.10 -12.18
N ASP A 44 11.84 13.77 -13.32
CA ASP A 44 10.87 13.67 -14.41
C ASP A 44 10.67 12.24 -14.92
N VAL A 45 11.72 11.44 -14.97
CA VAL A 45 11.64 10.02 -15.39
C VAL A 45 10.76 9.21 -14.44
N ARG A 46 10.90 9.42 -13.12
CA ARG A 46 10.06 8.74 -12.12
C ARG A 46 8.60 9.19 -12.21
N ARG A 47 8.37 10.49 -12.40
CA ARG A 47 7.01 11.06 -12.55
C ARG A 47 6.34 10.50 -13.80
N ALA A 48 7.04 10.47 -14.93
CA ALA A 48 6.53 9.90 -16.18
C ALA A 48 6.22 8.41 -16.05
N TRP A 49 7.12 7.66 -15.42
CA TRP A 49 6.92 6.23 -15.17
C TRP A 49 5.72 5.97 -14.26
N LEU A 50 5.59 6.73 -13.18
CA LEU A 50 4.44 6.63 -12.27
C LEU A 50 3.14 6.94 -13.00
N ALA A 51 3.10 8.01 -13.81
CA ALA A 51 1.91 8.38 -14.58
C ALA A 51 1.51 7.26 -15.57
N HIS A 52 2.48 6.63 -16.23
CA HIS A 52 2.23 5.48 -17.10
C HIS A 52 1.69 4.28 -16.32
N THR A 53 2.29 3.97 -15.20
CA THR A 53 1.86 2.87 -14.33
C THR A 53 0.44 3.08 -13.79
N LEU A 54 0.12 4.30 -13.37
CA LEU A 54 -1.22 4.62 -12.85
C LEU A 54 -2.30 4.55 -13.95
N ARG A 55 -1.99 4.93 -15.20
CA ARG A 55 -2.93 4.74 -16.32
C ARG A 55 -3.20 3.26 -16.58
N ALA A 56 -2.15 2.44 -16.66
CA ALA A 56 -2.31 1.00 -16.85
C ALA A 56 -3.08 0.34 -15.68
N LEU A 57 -2.85 0.82 -14.46
CA LEU A 57 -3.58 0.37 -13.29
C LEU A 57 -5.07 0.77 -13.37
N ASP A 58 -5.36 2.01 -13.74
CA ASP A 58 -6.74 2.51 -13.93
C ASP A 58 -7.48 1.71 -15.00
N ASP A 59 -6.85 1.46 -16.15
CA ASP A 59 -7.39 0.57 -17.19
C ASP A 59 -7.73 -0.81 -16.61
N SER A 60 -6.88 -1.36 -15.75
CA SER A 60 -7.12 -2.65 -15.10
C SER A 60 -8.29 -2.65 -14.12
N TYR A 61 -8.67 -1.49 -13.60
CA TYR A 61 -9.84 -1.26 -12.75
C TYR A 61 -11.05 -0.68 -13.50
N ASP A 62 -11.07 -0.78 -14.83
CA ASP A 62 -12.15 -0.27 -15.70
C ASP A 62 -12.40 1.24 -15.51
N GLY A 63 -11.34 2.03 -15.35
CA GLY A 63 -11.40 3.46 -15.12
C GLY A 63 -11.91 3.89 -13.73
N LYS A 64 -11.81 3.00 -12.73
CA LYS A 64 -12.36 3.23 -11.39
C LYS A 64 -11.30 3.51 -10.31
N LEU A 65 -10.04 3.73 -10.71
CA LEU A 65 -8.99 4.12 -9.78
C LEU A 65 -9.24 5.54 -9.27
N CYS A 66 -9.50 5.68 -8.00
CA CYS A 66 -9.60 6.99 -7.35
C CYS A 66 -8.20 7.57 -7.16
N LEU A 67 -7.87 8.61 -7.93
CA LEU A 67 -6.60 9.33 -7.81
C LEU A 67 -6.82 10.63 -7.06
N ARG A 68 -6.05 10.87 -6.00
CA ARG A 68 -6.07 12.10 -5.21
C ARG A 68 -4.67 12.66 -5.04
N PHE A 69 -4.56 13.96 -4.82
CA PHE A 69 -3.32 14.67 -4.54
C PHE A 69 -3.40 15.32 -3.17
N GLY A 70 -2.34 15.22 -2.37
CA GLY A 70 -2.23 15.87 -1.06
C GLY A 70 -1.58 15.00 0.00
N ASN A 71 -1.57 15.51 1.24
CA ASN A 71 -1.07 14.77 2.38
C ASN A 71 -1.93 13.51 2.64
N PRO A 72 -1.35 12.31 2.64
CA PRO A 72 -2.12 11.07 2.83
C PRO A 72 -2.96 11.03 4.12
N VAL A 73 -2.51 11.67 5.20
CA VAL A 73 -3.26 11.70 6.47
C VAL A 73 -4.62 12.36 6.29
N ASP A 74 -4.65 13.48 5.58
CA ASP A 74 -5.88 14.25 5.36
C ASP A 74 -6.71 13.62 4.23
N VAL A 75 -6.05 13.24 3.13
CA VAL A 75 -6.72 12.75 1.92
C VAL A 75 -7.40 11.41 2.15
N VAL A 76 -6.74 10.44 2.79
CA VAL A 76 -7.34 9.11 3.02
C VAL A 76 -8.53 9.23 3.96
N ALA A 77 -8.43 10.04 5.02
CA ALA A 77 -9.53 10.27 5.93
C ALA A 77 -10.71 10.98 5.25
N ALA A 78 -10.44 11.98 4.41
CA ALA A 78 -11.47 12.69 3.65
C ALA A 78 -12.19 11.76 2.66
N VAL A 79 -11.46 10.96 1.88
CA VAL A 79 -12.06 10.00 0.95
C VAL A 79 -12.87 8.95 1.70
N ALA A 80 -12.39 8.48 2.85
CA ALA A 80 -13.12 7.50 3.65
C ALA A 80 -14.47 8.06 4.15
N ALA A 81 -14.50 9.32 4.57
CA ALA A 81 -15.74 10.00 4.93
C ALA A 81 -16.65 10.22 3.71
N GLU A 82 -16.11 10.67 2.58
CA GLU A 82 -16.83 10.92 1.32
C GLU A 82 -17.62 9.68 0.86
N VAL A 83 -17.03 8.49 0.96
CA VAL A 83 -17.64 7.24 0.45
C VAL A 83 -18.32 6.41 1.56
N GLY A 84 -18.34 6.88 2.79
CA GLY A 84 -18.87 6.13 3.92
C GLY A 84 -18.14 4.81 4.14
N ALA A 85 -16.80 4.83 4.08
CA ALA A 85 -16.00 3.62 4.22
C ALA A 85 -16.02 3.11 5.66
N GLY A 86 -16.16 1.79 5.82
CA GLY A 86 -15.99 1.11 7.10
C GLY A 86 -14.55 0.71 7.39
N SER A 87 -13.73 0.54 6.34
CA SER A 87 -12.34 0.09 6.50
C SER A 87 -11.42 0.59 5.39
N VAL A 88 -10.14 0.72 5.72
CA VAL A 88 -9.04 0.98 4.78
C VAL A 88 -8.07 -0.20 4.84
N HIS A 89 -7.87 -0.85 3.70
CA HIS A 89 -7.02 -2.01 3.52
C HIS A 89 -5.72 -1.63 2.85
N VAL A 90 -4.61 -2.16 3.33
CA VAL A 90 -3.26 -1.86 2.86
C VAL A 90 -2.36 -3.08 2.94
N SER A 91 -1.32 -3.13 2.10
CA SER A 91 -0.17 -3.99 2.34
C SER A 91 0.70 -3.41 3.46
N THR A 92 1.25 -4.25 4.32
CA THR A 92 2.11 -3.80 5.43
C THR A 92 3.35 -3.07 4.92
N GLU A 93 3.58 -1.88 5.42
CA GLU A 93 4.76 -1.09 5.07
C GLU A 93 5.93 -1.41 6.02
N THR A 94 7.12 -1.56 5.45
CA THR A 94 8.33 -1.93 6.21
C THR A 94 9.42 -0.86 6.19
N GLU A 95 9.29 0.16 5.33
CA GLU A 95 10.24 1.26 5.32
C GLU A 95 9.90 2.30 6.39
N PRO A 96 10.90 2.88 7.08
CA PRO A 96 10.67 3.78 8.21
C PRO A 96 9.76 4.97 7.88
N HIS A 97 9.99 5.64 6.74
CA HIS A 97 9.16 6.77 6.32
C HIS A 97 7.72 6.36 6.03
N GLY A 98 7.54 5.26 5.29
CA GLY A 98 6.22 4.73 4.97
C GLY A 98 5.47 4.24 6.22
N ALA A 99 6.16 3.57 7.15
CA ALA A 99 5.58 3.11 8.41
C ALA A 99 5.11 4.28 9.30
N ALA A 100 5.90 5.36 9.38
CA ALA A 100 5.51 6.56 10.12
C ALA A 100 4.27 7.26 9.51
N ARG A 101 4.23 7.37 8.18
CA ARG A 101 3.07 7.87 7.44
C ARG A 101 1.83 7.00 7.74
N ASP A 102 1.95 5.68 7.62
CA ASP A 102 0.85 4.74 7.84
C ASP A 102 0.33 4.80 9.29
N ALA A 103 1.22 4.96 10.27
CA ALA A 103 0.82 5.16 11.67
C ALA A 103 -0.03 6.44 11.84
N SER A 104 0.35 7.53 11.15
CA SER A 104 -0.38 8.80 11.20
C SER A 104 -1.76 8.69 10.52
N VAL A 105 -1.85 8.04 9.36
CA VAL A 105 -3.12 7.78 8.66
C VAL A 105 -4.03 6.90 9.52
N ARG A 106 -3.50 5.82 10.08
CA ARG A 106 -4.23 4.93 10.98
C ARG A 106 -4.82 5.69 12.17
N ALA A 107 -4.03 6.56 12.81
CA ALA A 107 -4.50 7.36 13.93
C ALA A 107 -5.63 8.34 13.53
N ALA A 108 -5.58 8.91 12.33
CA ALA A 108 -6.64 9.77 11.80
C ALA A 108 -7.94 8.98 11.56
N LEU A 109 -7.86 7.80 10.93
CA LEU A 109 -9.00 6.93 10.66
C LEU A 109 -9.68 6.42 11.94
N GLN A 110 -8.89 6.06 12.96
CA GLN A 110 -9.40 5.60 14.26
C GLN A 110 -10.27 6.65 14.95
N LYS A 111 -9.97 7.94 14.81
CA LYS A 111 -10.80 9.03 15.36
C LYS A 111 -12.21 9.07 14.75
N SER A 112 -12.35 8.54 13.54
CA SER A 112 -13.63 8.48 12.81
C SER A 112 -14.27 7.08 12.84
N GLY A 113 -13.74 6.15 13.65
CA GLY A 113 -14.27 4.79 13.75
C GLY A 113 -14.09 3.94 12.50
N ILE A 114 -13.10 4.26 11.67
CA ILE A 114 -12.79 3.53 10.43
C ILE A 114 -11.66 2.53 10.71
N ASP A 115 -11.87 1.27 10.33
CA ASP A 115 -10.93 0.19 10.56
C ASP A 115 -9.69 0.30 9.65
N TRP A 116 -8.51 0.07 10.23
CA TRP A 116 -7.25 -0.07 9.50
C TRP A 116 -6.86 -1.54 9.41
N VAL A 117 -6.78 -2.09 8.20
CA VAL A 117 -6.50 -3.51 7.96
C VAL A 117 -5.23 -3.68 7.15
N GLU A 118 -4.21 -4.27 7.75
CA GLU A 118 -2.95 -4.62 7.08
C GLU A 118 -2.96 -6.08 6.68
N THR A 119 -2.72 -6.38 5.39
CA THR A 119 -2.71 -7.76 4.88
C THR A 119 -1.59 -7.95 3.85
N GLY A 120 -0.68 -8.88 4.14
CA GLY A 120 0.45 -9.16 3.27
C GLY A 120 1.47 -8.03 3.23
N SER A 121 2.28 -7.99 2.18
CA SER A 121 3.28 -6.95 1.93
C SER A 121 3.46 -6.75 0.42
N PRO A 122 4.10 -5.64 -0.03
CA PRO A 122 4.39 -5.43 -1.45
C PRO A 122 5.47 -6.37 -2.01
N TYR A 123 6.07 -7.20 -1.17
CA TYR A 123 7.16 -8.13 -1.50
C TYR A 123 6.66 -9.57 -1.62
N ALA A 124 7.30 -10.38 -2.47
CA ALA A 124 7.03 -11.82 -2.57
C ALA A 124 7.27 -12.54 -1.23
N VAL A 125 8.33 -12.16 -0.53
CA VAL A 125 8.59 -12.58 0.85
C VAL A 125 8.73 -11.33 1.72
N THR A 126 7.91 -11.22 2.73
CA THR A 126 7.93 -10.06 3.65
C THR A 126 9.32 -9.89 4.27
N PRO A 127 9.90 -8.67 4.26
CA PRO A 127 11.18 -8.39 4.90
C PRO A 127 11.23 -8.88 6.36
N GLY A 128 12.39 -9.43 6.74
CA GLY A 128 12.61 -9.96 8.09
C GLY A 128 12.14 -11.41 8.33
N ARG A 129 11.45 -12.03 7.37
CA ARG A 129 11.04 -13.45 7.49
C ARG A 129 12.17 -14.42 7.22
N VAL A 130 13.03 -14.13 6.25
CA VAL A 130 14.19 -14.98 5.93
C VAL A 130 15.33 -14.67 6.91
N ARG A 131 15.64 -15.63 7.77
CA ARG A 131 16.64 -15.50 8.83
C ARG A 131 17.67 -16.62 8.74
N ASN A 132 18.88 -16.38 9.23
CA ASN A 132 19.91 -17.39 9.35
C ASN A 132 19.61 -18.37 10.51
N GLN A 133 20.45 -19.40 10.68
CA GLN A 133 20.29 -20.42 11.72
C GLN A 133 20.32 -19.86 13.16
N GLN A 134 20.90 -18.66 13.36
CA GLN A 134 20.91 -17.96 14.65
C GLN A 134 19.71 -17.02 14.83
N GLY A 135 18.75 -17.02 13.90
CA GLY A 135 17.59 -16.12 13.94
C GLY A 135 17.88 -14.66 13.54
N ALA A 136 19.10 -14.36 13.09
CA ALA A 136 19.52 -13.02 12.67
C ALA A 136 19.31 -12.81 11.16
N PRO A 137 19.25 -11.55 10.69
CA PRO A 137 19.26 -11.26 9.25
C PRO A 137 20.56 -11.72 8.59
N TYR A 138 20.48 -12.15 7.34
CA TYR A 138 21.66 -12.41 6.54
C TYR A 138 22.39 -11.10 6.20
N ARG A 139 23.72 -11.11 6.28
CA ARG A 139 24.58 -9.97 5.91
C ARG A 139 25.20 -10.11 4.52
N VAL A 140 25.07 -11.28 3.90
CA VAL A 140 25.68 -11.64 2.61
C VAL A 140 24.60 -12.15 1.68
N PHE A 141 24.60 -11.68 0.44
CA PHE A 141 23.56 -11.98 -0.55
C PHE A 141 23.44 -13.46 -0.90
N THR A 142 24.55 -14.15 -1.14
CA THR A 142 24.54 -15.54 -1.64
C THR A 142 23.80 -16.51 -0.70
N PRO A 143 24.09 -16.59 0.61
CA PRO A 143 23.34 -17.45 1.51
C PRO A 143 21.90 -16.95 1.71
N PHE A 144 21.67 -15.63 1.72
CA PHE A 144 20.33 -15.05 1.77
C PHE A 144 19.48 -15.50 0.58
N SER A 145 20.00 -15.38 -0.66
CA SER A 145 19.24 -15.71 -1.87
C SER A 145 18.86 -17.19 -1.96
N ARG A 146 19.70 -18.08 -1.41
CA ARG A 146 19.36 -19.52 -1.32
C ARG A 146 18.20 -19.74 -0.33
N ALA A 147 18.33 -19.24 0.88
CA ALA A 147 17.29 -19.37 1.89
C ALA A 147 15.96 -18.68 1.47
N TRP A 148 16.04 -17.57 0.74
CA TRP A 148 14.87 -16.87 0.20
C TRP A 148 14.11 -17.70 -0.84
N ARG A 149 14.81 -18.46 -1.68
CA ARG A 149 14.19 -19.33 -2.71
C ARG A 149 13.51 -20.57 -2.11
N GLU A 150 13.95 -20.98 -0.94
CA GLU A 150 13.42 -22.15 -0.23
C GLU A 150 12.27 -21.78 0.73
N HIS A 151 12.00 -20.46 0.95
CA HIS A 151 11.01 -19.93 1.86
C HIS A 151 9.63 -19.83 1.22
#